data_6e328e41016c476249e8967d7c78ac81
#
_entry.id   6e328e41016c476249e8967d7c78ac81
#
_cell.length_a   1.000
_cell.length_b   1.000
_cell.length_c   1.000
_cell.angle_alpha   90.00
_cell.angle_beta   90.00
_cell.angle_gamma   90.00
#
_symmetry.space_group_name_H-M   'P 1'
#
loop_
_entity.id
_entity.type
_entity.pdbx_description
1 polymer ?
#
loop_
_entity_poly.entity_id
_entity_poly.type
_entity_poly.pdbx_seq_one_letter_code
_entity_poly.pdbx_strand_id
1 'polypeptide(L)'
;FLELVNDSEAAAEVTLQPIRRFGFDGAILFSDILVVPYALGQDLWFEAGEGPRLAPRLVDHALESLTAAPERLNPVYGTVRRVAAALPPQTAFLGFAGSPWTNATYMVAGQGSRDQSETRRMAYADPGAFGAIIDAIVAMSIDYLAKQVEAGVEAVQLFDSWAGSLSPAQFERWVIAPNAAIVAGLRARCPDVKIIGFPKGAGGKLAGYARET
;
A
#
# COMPACT_ATOMS: atom_id res chain seq x y z
N PHE A 1 -12.24 12.18 -3.60
CA PHE A 1 -10.83 11.80 -3.38
C PHE A 1 -10.34 10.81 -4.44
N LEU A 2 -11.05 9.68 -4.66
CA LEU A 2 -10.65 8.67 -5.67
C LEU A 2 -10.64 9.24 -7.10
N GLU A 3 -11.58 10.13 -7.43
CA GLU A 3 -11.58 10.85 -8.71
C GLU A 3 -10.26 11.62 -8.91
N LEU A 4 -9.77 12.28 -7.86
CA LEU A 4 -8.50 13.01 -7.90
C LEU A 4 -7.29 12.06 -8.06
N VAL A 5 -7.30 10.89 -7.39
CA VAL A 5 -6.24 9.87 -7.57
C VAL A 5 -6.23 9.32 -9.00
N ASN A 6 -7.40 9.22 -9.63
CA ASN A 6 -7.57 8.73 -11.00
C ASN A 6 -7.36 9.81 -12.08
N ASP A 7 -7.21 11.08 -11.69
CA ASP A 7 -6.83 12.18 -12.58
C ASP A 7 -5.32 12.43 -12.47
N SER A 8 -4.56 11.91 -13.42
CA SER A 8 -3.09 12.00 -13.41
C SER A 8 -2.55 13.43 -13.43
N GLU A 9 -3.29 14.39 -14.00
CA GLU A 9 -2.88 15.79 -14.06
C GLU A 9 -3.12 16.47 -12.72
N ALA A 10 -4.32 16.33 -12.17
CA ALA A 10 -4.68 16.90 -10.88
C ALA A 10 -3.87 16.30 -9.73
N ALA A 11 -3.64 14.97 -9.72
CA ALA A 11 -2.80 14.31 -8.72
C ALA A 11 -1.33 14.73 -8.81
N ALA A 12 -0.80 14.96 -10.01
CA ALA A 12 0.54 15.50 -10.19
C ALA A 12 0.65 16.93 -9.67
N GLU A 13 -0.34 17.78 -9.95
CA GLU A 13 -0.39 19.13 -9.40
C GLU A 13 -0.37 19.13 -7.86
N VAL A 14 -1.22 18.29 -7.22
CA VAL A 14 -1.25 18.17 -5.75
C VAL A 14 0.09 17.69 -5.19
N THR A 15 0.75 16.75 -5.86
CA THR A 15 2.09 16.27 -5.45
C THR A 15 3.14 17.37 -5.51
N LEU A 16 3.10 18.23 -6.53
CA LEU A 16 4.11 19.27 -6.77
C LEU A 16 3.89 20.54 -5.92
N GLN A 17 2.67 20.82 -5.48
CA GLN A 17 2.36 22.03 -4.71
C GLN A 17 3.23 22.23 -3.47
N PRO A 18 3.45 21.23 -2.58
CA PRO A 18 4.31 21.40 -1.41
C PRO A 18 5.77 21.71 -1.80
N ILE A 19 6.26 21.10 -2.89
CA ILE A 19 7.61 21.31 -3.36
C ILE A 19 7.80 22.74 -3.84
N ARG A 20 6.89 23.25 -4.67
CA ARG A 20 6.93 24.64 -5.16
C ARG A 20 6.76 25.65 -4.04
N ARG A 21 5.92 25.34 -3.04
CA ARG A 21 5.59 26.27 -1.96
C ARG A 21 6.63 26.32 -0.84
N PHE A 22 7.24 25.18 -0.52
CA PHE A 22 8.07 25.03 0.68
C PHE A 22 9.51 24.61 0.37
N GLY A 23 9.82 24.15 -0.85
CA GLY A 23 11.16 23.72 -1.24
C GLY A 23 11.66 22.47 -0.50
N PHE A 24 10.78 21.49 -0.27
CA PHE A 24 11.17 20.25 0.39
C PHE A 24 12.16 19.43 -0.45
N ASP A 25 13.05 18.70 0.22
CA ASP A 25 14.04 17.81 -0.39
C ASP A 25 13.45 16.50 -0.95
N GLY A 26 12.22 16.18 -0.59
CA GLY A 26 11.51 14.97 -1.04
C GLY A 26 10.05 15.25 -1.35
N ALA A 27 9.57 14.63 -2.43
CA ALA A 27 8.18 14.58 -2.82
C ALA A 27 7.65 13.17 -2.61
N ILE A 28 6.49 13.02 -1.98
CA ILE A 28 5.77 11.76 -1.94
C ILE A 28 4.58 11.82 -2.90
N LEU A 29 4.40 10.79 -3.70
CA LEU A 29 3.31 10.65 -4.65
C LEU A 29 1.96 10.86 -3.96
N PHE A 30 1.09 11.71 -4.52
CA PHE A 30 -0.30 11.77 -4.12
C PHE A 30 -1.06 10.57 -4.68
N SER A 31 -1.47 9.66 -3.80
CA SER A 31 -2.23 8.44 -4.08
C SER A 31 -2.89 7.96 -2.79
N ASP A 32 -3.36 6.70 -2.75
CA ASP A 32 -3.89 6.06 -1.56
C ASP A 32 -3.31 4.65 -1.37
N ILE A 33 -3.21 4.20 -0.11
CA ILE A 33 -2.75 2.85 0.22
C ILE A 33 -3.74 1.77 -0.24
N LEU A 34 -5.02 2.13 -0.45
CA LEU A 34 -6.10 1.21 -0.81
C LEU A 34 -6.32 1.07 -2.33
N VAL A 35 -5.46 1.68 -3.16
CA VAL A 35 -5.53 1.45 -4.61
C VAL A 35 -5.19 0.00 -4.98
N VAL A 36 -4.39 -0.71 -4.16
CA VAL A 36 -4.12 -2.14 -4.33
C VAL A 36 -5.37 -2.99 -4.10
N PRO A 37 -6.12 -2.88 -2.97
CA PRO A 37 -7.45 -3.46 -2.83
C PRO A 37 -8.42 -3.12 -3.96
N TYR A 38 -8.44 -1.87 -4.41
CA TYR A 38 -9.26 -1.43 -5.54
C TYR A 38 -8.88 -2.15 -6.84
N ALA A 39 -7.59 -2.32 -7.11
CA ALA A 39 -7.11 -3.08 -8.26
C ALA A 39 -7.35 -4.60 -8.13
N LEU A 40 -7.45 -5.14 -6.91
CA LEU A 40 -7.85 -6.51 -6.65
C LEU A 40 -9.35 -6.77 -6.83
N GLY A 41 -10.14 -5.71 -7.12
CA GLY A 41 -11.55 -5.84 -7.51
C GLY A 41 -12.56 -5.37 -6.49
N GLN A 42 -12.14 -4.87 -5.32
CA GLN A 42 -13.08 -4.20 -4.41
C GLN A 42 -13.44 -2.81 -4.93
N ASP A 43 -14.67 -2.40 -4.69
CA ASP A 43 -15.07 -1.00 -4.85
C ASP A 43 -14.51 -0.19 -3.69
N LEU A 44 -14.01 1.02 -4.01
CA LEU A 44 -13.42 1.95 -3.05
C LEU A 44 -14.13 3.30 -3.14
N TRP A 45 -14.57 3.82 -2.00
CA TRP A 45 -15.08 5.20 -1.89
C TRP A 45 -14.72 5.81 -0.54
N PHE A 46 -14.96 7.10 -0.40
CA PHE A 46 -14.63 7.85 0.82
C PHE A 46 -15.89 8.54 1.35
N GLU A 47 -16.24 8.25 2.60
CA GLU A 47 -17.33 8.91 3.31
C GLU A 47 -16.81 10.08 4.13
N ALA A 48 -17.50 11.23 4.02
CA ALA A 48 -17.09 12.44 4.73
C ALA A 48 -17.15 12.21 6.27
N GLY A 49 -16.02 12.43 6.93
CA GLY A 49 -15.88 12.24 8.37
C GLY A 49 -15.69 10.79 8.84
N GLU A 50 -15.86 9.81 7.97
CA GLU A 50 -15.76 8.39 8.33
C GLU A 50 -14.55 7.68 7.68
N GLY A 51 -14.04 8.23 6.57
CA GLY A 51 -12.87 7.71 5.86
C GLY A 51 -13.19 6.70 4.76
N PRO A 52 -12.21 5.86 4.37
CA PRO A 52 -12.36 4.94 3.24
C PRO A 52 -13.29 3.76 3.56
N ARG A 53 -13.99 3.32 2.52
CA ARG A 53 -14.86 2.14 2.50
C ARG A 53 -14.49 1.21 1.35
N LEU A 54 -14.56 -0.09 1.60
CA LEU A 54 -14.33 -1.15 0.62
C LEU A 54 -15.51 -2.13 0.59
N ALA A 55 -15.91 -2.55 -0.61
CA ALA A 55 -16.94 -3.58 -0.81
C ALA A 55 -16.59 -4.47 -2.03
N PRO A 56 -17.00 -5.76 -2.00
CA PRO A 56 -17.59 -6.48 -0.86
C PRO A 56 -16.59 -6.70 0.26
N ARG A 57 -17.05 -6.81 1.52
CA ARG A 57 -16.18 -7.12 2.67
C ARG A 57 -15.76 -8.58 2.62
N LEU A 58 -14.47 -8.87 2.81
CA LEU A 58 -13.98 -10.27 2.75
C LEU A 58 -14.25 -11.08 4.03
N VAL A 59 -14.77 -10.46 5.08
CA VAL A 59 -15.32 -11.21 6.22
C VAL A 59 -16.61 -11.94 5.86
N ASP A 60 -17.36 -11.45 4.87
CA ASP A 60 -18.65 -11.97 4.42
C ASP A 60 -18.56 -12.66 3.04
N HIS A 61 -17.47 -12.47 2.31
CA HIS A 61 -17.27 -12.91 0.93
C HIS A 61 -15.90 -13.54 0.74
N ALA A 62 -15.82 -14.56 -0.11
CA ALA A 62 -14.53 -15.16 -0.47
C ALA A 62 -13.72 -14.26 -1.41
N LEU A 63 -12.40 -14.37 -1.35
CA LEU A 63 -11.47 -13.62 -2.22
C LEU A 63 -11.77 -13.87 -3.71
N GLU A 64 -12.13 -15.09 -4.06
CA GLU A 64 -12.43 -15.54 -5.42
C GLU A 64 -13.67 -14.85 -6.02
N SER A 65 -14.48 -14.18 -5.19
CA SER A 65 -15.60 -13.35 -5.68
C SER A 65 -15.14 -12.04 -6.32
N LEU A 66 -13.89 -11.63 -6.09
CA LEU A 66 -13.31 -10.43 -6.69
C LEU A 66 -12.77 -10.71 -8.09
N THR A 67 -12.89 -9.72 -8.96
CA THR A 67 -12.28 -9.74 -10.28
C THR A 67 -11.17 -8.68 -10.32
N ALA A 68 -9.94 -9.14 -10.35
CA ALA A 68 -8.79 -8.21 -10.39
C ALA A 68 -8.81 -7.37 -11.68
N ALA A 69 -8.54 -6.08 -11.52
CA ALA A 69 -8.51 -5.07 -12.56
C ALA A 69 -7.25 -4.19 -12.42
N PRO A 70 -6.04 -4.73 -12.68
CA PRO A 70 -4.77 -4.02 -12.48
C PRO A 70 -4.64 -2.74 -13.32
N GLU A 71 -5.41 -2.61 -14.41
CA GLU A 71 -5.51 -1.38 -15.21
C GLU A 71 -6.06 -0.18 -14.43
N ARG A 72 -6.78 -0.39 -13.33
CA ARG A 72 -7.22 0.66 -12.39
C ARG A 72 -6.05 1.44 -11.78
N LEU A 73 -4.82 0.89 -11.84
CA LEU A 73 -3.60 1.55 -11.35
C LEU A 73 -2.94 2.45 -12.42
N ASN A 74 -3.34 2.39 -13.68
CA ASN A 74 -2.71 3.13 -14.77
C ASN A 74 -2.68 4.66 -14.56
N PRO A 75 -3.72 5.32 -14.01
CA PRO A 75 -3.68 6.74 -13.70
C PRO A 75 -2.54 7.11 -12.74
N VAL A 76 -2.27 6.27 -11.73
CA VAL A 76 -1.20 6.49 -10.76
C VAL A 76 0.17 6.51 -11.45
N TYR A 77 0.43 5.59 -12.39
CA TYR A 77 1.67 5.60 -13.18
C TYR A 77 1.77 6.84 -14.08
N GLY A 78 0.62 7.33 -14.58
CA GLY A 78 0.52 8.61 -15.30
C GLY A 78 0.94 9.79 -14.42
N THR A 79 0.47 9.82 -13.18
CA THR A 79 0.86 10.81 -12.16
C THR A 79 2.37 10.76 -11.91
N VAL A 80 2.93 9.56 -11.67
CA VAL A 80 4.37 9.40 -11.43
C VAL A 80 5.20 9.98 -12.57
N ARG A 81 4.88 9.64 -13.83
CA ARG A 81 5.63 10.18 -14.99
C ARG A 81 5.56 11.71 -15.08
N ARG A 82 4.39 12.30 -14.81
CA ARG A 82 4.22 13.76 -14.83
C ARG A 82 5.03 14.45 -13.73
N VAL A 83 4.99 13.90 -12.54
CA VAL A 83 5.74 14.43 -11.38
C VAL A 83 7.24 14.30 -11.63
N ALA A 84 7.73 13.13 -12.02
CA ALA A 84 9.15 12.89 -12.30
C ALA A 84 9.71 13.85 -13.34
N ALA A 85 8.94 14.19 -14.37
CA ALA A 85 9.34 15.15 -15.41
C ALA A 85 9.37 16.61 -14.93
N ALA A 86 8.69 16.95 -13.83
CA ALA A 86 8.53 18.32 -13.34
C ALA A 86 9.28 18.61 -12.04
N LEU A 87 9.78 17.60 -11.34
CA LEU A 87 10.53 17.77 -10.09
C LEU A 87 11.91 18.38 -10.35
N PRO A 88 12.37 19.27 -9.44
CA PRO A 88 13.77 19.69 -9.44
C PRO A 88 14.71 18.50 -9.25
N PRO A 89 15.87 18.45 -9.93
CA PRO A 89 16.76 17.28 -9.91
C PRO A 89 17.35 16.94 -8.53
N GLN A 90 17.30 17.86 -7.58
CA GLN A 90 17.74 17.65 -6.19
C GLN A 90 16.62 17.13 -5.27
N THR A 91 15.37 17.02 -5.75
CA THR A 91 14.23 16.58 -4.93
C THR A 91 14.00 15.09 -5.14
N ALA A 92 14.20 14.29 -4.11
CA ALA A 92 13.92 12.85 -4.17
C ALA A 92 12.43 12.56 -4.38
N PHE A 93 12.10 11.60 -5.25
CA PHE A 93 10.72 11.22 -5.50
C PHE A 93 10.38 9.85 -4.91
N LEU A 94 9.40 9.83 -4.00
CA LEU A 94 8.97 8.65 -3.29
C LEU A 94 7.60 8.18 -3.79
N GLY A 95 7.55 6.90 -4.19
CA GLY A 95 6.31 6.15 -4.36
C GLY A 95 5.96 5.38 -3.08
N PHE A 96 4.82 4.70 -3.08
CA PHE A 96 4.44 3.89 -1.92
C PHE A 96 3.35 2.87 -2.25
N ALA A 97 3.16 1.93 -1.31
CA ALA A 97 1.99 1.07 -1.22
C ALA A 97 1.60 0.86 0.25
N GLY A 98 0.35 0.51 0.48
CA GLY A 98 -0.06 -0.05 1.76
C GLY A 98 0.52 -1.46 1.94
N SER A 99 1.07 -1.72 3.12
CA SER A 99 1.57 -3.06 3.47
C SER A 99 0.45 -4.09 3.59
N PRO A 100 0.75 -5.38 3.40
CA PRO A 100 -0.27 -6.42 3.30
C PRO A 100 -1.21 -6.51 4.50
N TRP A 101 -0.71 -6.47 5.73
CA TRP A 101 -1.57 -6.49 6.92
C TRP A 101 -2.54 -5.30 6.95
N THR A 102 -2.04 -4.09 6.70
CA THR A 102 -2.89 -2.88 6.68
C THR A 102 -3.95 -2.97 5.59
N ASN A 103 -3.60 -3.34 4.36
CA ASN A 103 -4.57 -3.50 3.28
C ASN A 103 -5.60 -4.60 3.59
N ALA A 104 -5.15 -5.75 4.11
CA ALA A 104 -6.05 -6.84 4.51
C ALA A 104 -7.05 -6.42 5.60
N THR A 105 -6.65 -5.54 6.55
CA THR A 105 -7.60 -5.04 7.56
C THR A 105 -8.77 -4.29 6.94
N TYR A 106 -8.51 -3.47 5.93
CA TYR A 106 -9.56 -2.76 5.20
C TYR A 106 -10.36 -3.69 4.30
N MET A 107 -9.71 -4.61 3.59
CA MET A 107 -10.38 -5.58 2.69
C MET A 107 -11.36 -6.47 3.46
N VAL A 108 -10.96 -6.96 4.62
CA VAL A 108 -11.78 -7.86 5.45
C VAL A 108 -12.95 -7.11 6.09
N ALA A 109 -12.67 -5.99 6.77
CA ALA A 109 -13.69 -5.24 7.51
C ALA A 109 -14.50 -4.26 6.66
N GLY A 110 -14.04 -3.93 5.44
CA GLY A 110 -14.63 -2.92 4.57
C GLY A 110 -14.39 -1.47 5.02
N GLN A 111 -13.70 -1.26 6.12
CA GLN A 111 -13.43 0.05 6.73
C GLN A 111 -12.28 0.01 7.73
N GLY A 112 -11.82 1.18 8.17
CA GLY A 112 -10.90 1.29 9.28
C GLY A 112 -11.51 0.78 10.60
N SER A 113 -10.71 0.12 11.42
CA SER A 113 -11.12 -0.40 12.72
C SER A 113 -10.07 -0.08 13.78
N ARG A 114 -10.48 0.25 15.01
CA ARG A 114 -9.55 0.60 16.09
C ARG A 114 -8.68 -0.58 16.54
N ASP A 115 -9.26 -1.78 16.58
CA ASP A 115 -8.63 -2.98 17.13
C ASP A 115 -8.43 -4.09 16.07
N GLN A 116 -8.89 -3.88 14.83
CA GLN A 116 -8.88 -4.84 13.74
C GLN A 116 -9.46 -6.21 14.11
N SER A 117 -10.48 -6.23 14.97
CA SER A 117 -11.02 -7.45 15.58
C SER A 117 -11.53 -8.47 14.54
N GLU A 118 -12.26 -8.03 13.51
CA GLU A 118 -12.76 -8.93 12.46
C GLU A 118 -11.60 -9.58 11.69
N THR A 119 -10.61 -8.79 11.28
CA THR A 119 -9.43 -9.28 10.56
C THR A 119 -8.58 -10.22 11.43
N ARG A 120 -8.33 -9.84 12.69
CA ARG A 120 -7.61 -10.70 13.63
C ARG A 120 -8.32 -12.01 13.86
N ARG A 121 -9.65 -11.99 14.03
CA ARG A 121 -10.45 -13.19 14.18
C ARG A 121 -10.32 -14.10 12.95
N MET A 122 -10.42 -13.56 11.72
CA MET A 122 -10.23 -14.32 10.49
C MET A 122 -8.83 -14.93 10.42
N ALA A 123 -7.77 -14.15 10.72
CA ALA A 123 -6.39 -14.61 10.70
C ALA A 123 -6.10 -15.77 11.67
N TYR A 124 -6.86 -15.87 12.78
CA TYR A 124 -6.77 -17.00 13.73
C TYR A 124 -7.68 -18.17 13.37
N ALA A 125 -8.91 -17.89 12.92
CA ALA A 125 -9.92 -18.93 12.65
C ALA A 125 -9.69 -19.64 11.34
N ASP A 126 -9.29 -18.92 10.30
CA ASP A 126 -8.96 -19.47 8.97
C ASP A 126 -7.69 -18.82 8.41
N PRO A 127 -6.51 -19.26 8.91
CA PRO A 127 -5.25 -18.72 8.43
C PRO A 127 -4.92 -19.07 6.97
N GLY A 128 -5.63 -20.04 6.38
CA GLY A 128 -5.49 -20.39 4.97
C GLY A 128 -6.18 -19.36 4.07
N ALA A 129 -7.46 -19.09 4.30
CA ALA A 129 -8.20 -18.07 3.57
C ALA A 129 -7.57 -16.67 3.78
N PHE A 130 -7.17 -16.34 5.01
CA PHE A 130 -6.49 -15.08 5.29
C PHE A 130 -5.13 -14.99 4.57
N GLY A 131 -4.36 -16.07 4.52
CA GLY A 131 -3.11 -16.17 3.77
C GLY A 131 -3.29 -15.89 2.29
N ALA A 132 -4.34 -16.42 1.67
CA ALA A 132 -4.66 -16.14 0.26
C ALA A 132 -4.90 -14.65 -0.01
N ILE A 133 -5.57 -13.95 0.91
CA ILE A 133 -5.75 -12.48 0.82
C ILE A 133 -4.39 -11.77 0.87
N ILE A 134 -3.54 -12.14 1.82
CA ILE A 134 -2.19 -11.58 1.97
C ILE A 134 -1.36 -11.82 0.70
N ASP A 135 -1.37 -13.04 0.16
CA ASP A 135 -0.61 -13.40 -1.04
C ASP A 135 -1.07 -12.61 -2.28
N ALA A 136 -2.37 -12.40 -2.43
CA ALA A 136 -2.93 -11.58 -3.51
C ALA A 136 -2.45 -10.11 -3.39
N ILE A 137 -2.47 -9.55 -2.17
CA ILE A 137 -1.95 -8.18 -1.92
C ILE A 137 -0.45 -8.12 -2.21
N VAL A 138 0.34 -9.09 -1.77
CA VAL A 138 1.79 -9.15 -2.03
C VAL A 138 2.06 -9.14 -3.53
N ALA A 139 1.42 -10.03 -4.27
CA ALA A 139 1.62 -10.14 -5.72
C ALA A 139 1.28 -8.82 -6.46
N MET A 140 0.12 -8.23 -6.15
CA MET A 140 -0.30 -6.97 -6.75
C MET A 140 0.63 -5.80 -6.35
N SER A 141 1.09 -5.77 -5.08
CA SER A 141 1.98 -4.71 -4.58
C SER A 141 3.35 -4.76 -5.24
N ILE A 142 3.92 -5.94 -5.51
CA ILE A 142 5.18 -6.09 -6.24
C ILE A 142 5.05 -5.49 -7.64
N ASP A 143 3.99 -5.83 -8.37
CA ASP A 143 3.75 -5.29 -9.72
C ASP A 143 3.52 -3.77 -9.69
N TYR A 144 2.68 -3.30 -8.75
CA TYR A 144 2.37 -1.89 -8.57
C TYR A 144 3.60 -1.03 -8.26
N LEU A 145 4.44 -1.48 -7.32
CA LEU A 145 5.65 -0.75 -6.93
C LEU A 145 6.71 -0.77 -8.03
N ALA A 146 6.91 -1.90 -8.71
CA ALA A 146 7.84 -1.98 -9.82
C ALA A 146 7.46 -1.02 -10.96
N LYS A 147 6.18 -0.92 -11.30
CA LYS A 147 5.69 0.04 -12.30
C LYS A 147 5.80 1.49 -11.85
N GLN A 148 5.72 1.80 -10.55
CA GLN A 148 6.03 3.14 -10.04
C GLN A 148 7.52 3.47 -10.24
N VAL A 149 8.43 2.52 -9.99
CA VAL A 149 9.87 2.68 -10.24
C VAL A 149 10.14 2.90 -11.74
N GLU A 150 9.57 2.05 -12.60
CA GLU A 150 9.66 2.18 -14.06
C GLU A 150 9.12 3.54 -14.56
N ALA A 151 8.12 4.09 -13.86
CA ALA A 151 7.53 5.39 -14.19
C ALA A 151 8.34 6.58 -13.66
N GLY A 152 9.30 6.40 -12.72
CA GLY A 152 10.26 7.42 -12.31
C GLY A 152 10.38 7.72 -10.83
N VAL A 153 9.84 6.89 -9.90
CA VAL A 153 10.15 7.06 -8.48
C VAL A 153 11.53 6.48 -8.15
N GLU A 154 12.25 7.10 -7.21
CA GLU A 154 13.61 6.72 -6.80
C GLU A 154 13.62 5.85 -5.55
N ALA A 155 12.58 5.98 -4.73
CA ALA A 155 12.39 5.19 -3.53
C ALA A 155 10.91 4.82 -3.37
N VAL A 156 10.63 3.74 -2.66
CA VAL A 156 9.27 3.33 -2.33
C VAL A 156 9.12 3.09 -0.84
N GLN A 157 7.94 3.41 -0.31
CA GLN A 157 7.63 3.19 1.10
C GLN A 157 6.47 2.20 1.26
N LEU A 158 6.63 1.26 2.19
CA LEU A 158 5.60 0.31 2.61
C LEU A 158 4.94 0.81 3.90
N PHE A 159 3.69 1.28 3.78
CA PHE A 159 2.95 1.82 4.93
C PHE A 159 2.17 0.72 5.65
N ASP A 160 2.61 0.34 6.84
CA ASP A 160 1.88 -0.58 7.70
C ASP A 160 1.31 0.12 8.95
N SER A 161 0.24 0.85 8.74
CA SER A 161 -0.38 1.73 9.75
C SER A 161 -0.95 0.96 10.95
N TRP A 162 -1.27 -0.32 10.79
CA TRP A 162 -1.91 -1.17 11.80
C TRP A 162 -1.00 -2.28 12.36
N ALA A 163 0.28 -2.32 11.96
CA ALA A 163 1.25 -3.35 12.36
C ALA A 163 1.41 -3.49 13.87
N GLY A 164 1.34 -2.38 14.61
CA GLY A 164 1.57 -2.36 16.05
C GLY A 164 0.56 -3.17 16.88
N SER A 165 -0.63 -3.43 16.34
CA SER A 165 -1.73 -4.11 17.05
C SER A 165 -1.51 -5.62 17.24
N LEU A 166 -0.55 -6.23 16.54
CA LEU A 166 -0.33 -7.67 16.52
C LEU A 166 0.63 -8.13 17.63
N SER A 167 0.36 -9.34 18.17
CA SER A 167 1.30 -10.07 19.02
C SER A 167 2.59 -10.39 18.25
N PRO A 168 3.74 -10.66 18.92
CA PRO A 168 4.99 -10.96 18.21
C PRO A 168 4.88 -12.04 17.14
N ALA A 169 4.24 -13.18 17.45
CA ALA A 169 4.09 -14.28 16.49
C ALA A 169 3.19 -13.90 15.28
N GLN A 170 2.12 -13.12 15.50
CA GLN A 170 1.26 -12.66 14.41
C GLN A 170 1.93 -11.55 13.60
N PHE A 171 2.75 -10.72 14.23
CA PHE A 171 3.55 -9.71 13.56
C PHE A 171 4.59 -10.34 12.63
N GLU A 172 5.28 -11.40 13.10
CA GLU A 172 6.19 -12.18 12.26
C GLU A 172 5.47 -12.72 11.02
N ARG A 173 4.33 -13.38 11.24
CA ARG A 173 3.60 -14.06 10.18
C ARG A 173 2.94 -13.11 9.18
N TRP A 174 2.31 -12.03 9.65
CA TRP A 174 1.42 -11.20 8.84
C TRP A 174 1.97 -9.81 8.50
N VAL A 175 3.09 -9.43 9.12
CA VAL A 175 3.80 -8.18 8.82
C VAL A 175 5.17 -8.47 8.24
N ILE A 176 6.08 -9.12 8.98
CA ILE A 176 7.46 -9.32 8.52
C ILE A 176 7.48 -10.16 7.25
N ALA A 177 6.97 -11.39 7.28
CA ALA A 177 7.06 -12.31 6.15
C ALA A 177 6.46 -11.75 4.84
N PRO A 178 5.24 -11.14 4.83
CA PRO A 178 4.70 -10.55 3.60
C PRO A 178 5.48 -9.32 3.10
N ASN A 179 5.97 -8.45 4.01
CA ASN A 179 6.78 -7.32 3.59
C ASN A 179 8.14 -7.78 3.04
N ALA A 180 8.77 -8.79 3.63
CA ALA A 180 9.99 -9.41 3.11
C ALA A 180 9.76 -10.00 1.70
N ALA A 181 8.61 -10.63 1.45
CA ALA A 181 8.26 -11.13 0.13
C ALA A 181 8.11 -9.99 -0.90
N ILE A 182 7.49 -8.86 -0.52
CA ILE A 182 7.42 -7.67 -1.39
C ILE A 182 8.83 -7.14 -1.68
N VAL A 183 9.67 -6.98 -0.67
CA VAL A 183 11.05 -6.49 -0.82
C VAL A 183 11.85 -7.41 -1.75
N ALA A 184 11.78 -8.72 -1.55
CA ALA A 184 12.48 -9.70 -2.41
C ALA A 184 11.97 -9.64 -3.86
N GLY A 185 10.66 -9.62 -4.07
CA GLY A 185 10.05 -9.53 -5.40
C GLY A 185 10.38 -8.22 -6.12
N LEU A 186 10.39 -7.12 -5.38
CA LEU A 186 10.74 -5.81 -5.94
C LEU A 186 12.23 -5.71 -6.29
N ARG A 187 13.13 -6.19 -5.43
CA ARG A 187 14.58 -6.23 -5.72
C ARG A 187 14.94 -7.12 -6.90
N ALA A 188 14.18 -8.18 -7.14
CA ALA A 188 14.38 -9.03 -8.32
C ALA A 188 14.06 -8.28 -9.62
N ARG A 189 13.17 -7.30 -9.61
CA ARG A 189 12.77 -6.49 -10.78
C ARG A 189 13.50 -5.15 -10.86
N CYS A 190 13.76 -4.53 -9.73
CA CYS A 190 14.32 -3.19 -9.57
C CYS A 190 15.44 -3.24 -8.50
N PRO A 191 16.63 -3.80 -8.78
CA PRO A 191 17.66 -4.11 -7.78
C PRO A 191 18.19 -2.89 -7.02
N ASP A 192 18.19 -1.72 -7.66
CA ASP A 192 18.77 -0.49 -7.10
C ASP A 192 17.76 0.38 -6.34
N VAL A 193 16.46 0.02 -6.34
CA VAL A 193 15.43 0.82 -5.68
C VAL A 193 15.65 0.89 -4.18
N LYS A 194 15.48 2.07 -3.61
CA LYS A 194 15.49 2.27 -2.15
C LYS A 194 14.13 1.94 -1.59
N ILE A 195 14.11 1.14 -0.50
CA ILE A 195 12.87 0.67 0.12
C ILE A 195 12.84 1.15 1.58
N ILE A 196 11.72 1.77 1.97
CA ILE A 196 11.47 2.27 3.31
C ILE A 196 10.34 1.43 3.92
N GLY A 197 10.64 0.68 4.97
CA GLY A 197 9.61 -0.01 5.76
C GLY A 197 9.06 0.89 6.86
N PHE A 198 7.74 0.97 7.00
CA PHE A 198 7.08 1.77 8.03
C PHE A 198 6.03 0.96 8.82
N PRO A 199 6.48 0.01 9.69
CA PRO A 199 5.58 -0.74 10.57
C PRO A 199 5.22 0.11 11.79
N LYS A 200 4.20 0.96 11.65
CA LYS A 200 3.77 1.90 12.69
C LYS A 200 3.43 1.17 13.99
N GLY A 201 4.02 1.64 15.09
CA GLY A 201 3.76 1.07 16.41
C GLY A 201 4.40 -0.30 16.68
N ALA A 202 5.39 -0.71 15.87
CA ALA A 202 6.08 -2.00 16.03
C ALA A 202 6.79 -2.14 17.38
N GLY A 203 7.26 -1.04 17.99
CA GLY A 203 7.96 -1.07 19.28
C GLY A 203 9.16 -2.01 19.26
N GLY A 204 9.27 -2.91 20.23
CA GLY A 204 10.35 -3.90 20.30
C GLY A 204 10.43 -4.90 19.13
N LYS A 205 9.38 -4.98 18.29
CA LYS A 205 9.36 -5.85 17.10
C LYS A 205 10.10 -5.23 15.90
N LEU A 206 10.42 -3.92 15.96
CA LEU A 206 11.08 -3.20 14.86
C LEU A 206 12.44 -3.80 14.48
N ALA A 207 13.22 -4.26 15.46
CA ALA A 207 14.53 -4.87 15.19
C ALA A 207 14.42 -6.16 14.38
N GLY A 208 13.37 -6.97 14.60
CA GLY A 208 13.07 -8.16 13.77
C GLY A 208 12.69 -7.75 12.35
N TYR A 209 11.77 -6.80 12.22
CA TYR A 209 11.35 -6.27 10.92
C TYR A 209 12.55 -5.76 10.10
N ALA A 210 13.42 -4.94 10.68
CA ALA A 210 14.57 -4.36 9.97
C ALA A 210 15.65 -5.36 9.56
N ARG A 211 15.70 -6.55 10.16
CA ARG A 211 16.62 -7.60 9.74
C ARG A 211 16.14 -8.42 8.55
N GLU A 212 14.82 -8.58 8.44
CA GLU A 212 14.21 -9.50 7.48
C GLU A 212 13.64 -8.77 6.25
N THR A 213 13.47 -7.47 6.33
CA THR A 213 12.95 -6.64 5.23
C THR A 213 13.98 -5.59 4.79
#